data_0bbaa8c3059e67cfeebf1ea6fced0341
#
_entry.id   0bbaa8c3059e67cfeebf1ea6fced0341
#
_cell.length_a   1.000
_cell.length_b   1.000
_cell.length_c   1.000
_cell.angle_alpha   90.00
_cell.angle_beta   90.00
_cell.angle_gamma   90.00
#
_symmetry.space_group_name_H-M   'P 1'
#
loop_
_entity.id
_entity.type
_entity.pdbx_description
1 polymer ?
#
loop_
_entity_poly.entity_id
_entity_poly.type
_entity_poly.pdbx_seq_one_letter_code
_entity_poly.pdbx_strand_id
1 'polypeptide(L)'
;MNLTYQSTRGGESGLTASQAILKGLADDGGLFMPVSIPKLDVSMEELAGMTYQETAYQVMKQFLTDFTEEELRYCIDHAYDSKFDTEEIAPLVKADGAYYLELFHGSTIAFKDMALSILPYLMTTSAKKNHVENEIVILTATSGDTGKAAMAGFADVPGTRIIVFYPKGGVSKVQELQMVTQKGENTAVVSIHGNFDDAQTGVKKIFGDKEFAAKLAAKGFQLSSANSINIGRLVPQVVYYVYAYAKLVQNGEIKNGDLINVTVPTGNFGNILAAYLAKQMGVPVKTLICASNDNKVLYDFFKTGTYDRKREFILTNSPSMDILISSNLERLIYLSTGCDAAANKKLMEDLSTKGAYTVTDSMKAFMKDFVGGYATEAENAAGIKHLADETGYIIDTHTGVASCVYKKYVEETGDKTPAVIASTASPYKFSHSVMAAVTGKEADTDEFASIDALCKASGVAIPRAVEEIRNAKIRHTRECDAADMENTVAEILGL
;
A
#
# COMPACT_ATOMS: atom_id res chain seq x y z
N MET A 1 -8.56 21.56 -19.57
CA MET A 1 -7.13 21.19 -19.70
C MET A 1 -6.92 19.90 -18.94
N ASN A 2 -6.17 18.97 -19.49
CA ASN A 2 -5.84 17.76 -18.76
C ASN A 2 -4.90 18.09 -17.60
N LEU A 3 -5.09 17.40 -16.46
CA LEU A 3 -4.20 17.47 -15.31
C LEU A 3 -2.85 16.87 -15.73
N THR A 4 -1.75 17.60 -15.49
CA THR A 4 -0.41 17.11 -15.79
C THR A 4 0.35 16.74 -14.51
N TYR A 5 1.39 15.94 -14.69
CA TYR A 5 2.23 15.41 -13.62
C TYR A 5 3.67 15.90 -13.77
N GLN A 6 4.35 16.02 -12.64
CA GLN A 6 5.74 16.46 -12.57
C GLN A 6 6.50 15.72 -11.47
N SER A 7 7.83 15.66 -11.64
CA SER A 7 8.72 15.11 -10.64
C SER A 7 8.81 16.01 -9.41
N THR A 8 8.76 15.43 -8.23
CA THR A 8 9.02 16.11 -6.95
C THR A 8 10.43 16.71 -6.83
N ARG A 9 11.35 16.36 -7.76
CA ARG A 9 12.74 16.85 -7.80
C ARG A 9 13.03 17.71 -9.03
N GLY A 10 12.03 17.92 -9.90
CA GLY A 10 12.05 18.90 -10.98
C GLY A 10 12.66 18.45 -12.31
N GLY A 11 13.14 17.21 -12.42
CA GLY A 11 13.75 16.72 -13.65
C GLY A 11 12.77 16.50 -14.80
N GLU A 12 11.49 16.33 -14.49
CA GLU A 12 10.45 16.10 -15.50
C GLU A 12 9.14 16.80 -15.14
N SER A 13 8.42 17.26 -16.15
CA SER A 13 7.13 17.95 -16.01
C SER A 13 6.27 17.79 -17.26
N GLY A 14 4.97 18.07 -17.13
CA GLY A 14 4.04 18.07 -18.25
C GLY A 14 3.59 16.69 -18.74
N LEU A 15 3.85 15.63 -17.97
CA LEU A 15 3.39 14.28 -18.30
C LEU A 15 1.88 14.17 -18.11
N THR A 16 1.22 13.37 -18.95
CA THR A 16 -0.14 12.92 -18.69
C THR A 16 -0.17 11.88 -17.57
N ALA A 17 -1.35 11.57 -17.02
CA ALA A 17 -1.47 10.54 -16.00
C ALA A 17 -1.00 9.17 -16.53
N SER A 18 -1.38 8.81 -17.77
CA SER A 18 -0.96 7.54 -18.38
C SER A 18 0.55 7.45 -18.55
N GLN A 19 1.22 8.53 -18.91
CA GLN A 19 2.69 8.58 -19.01
C GLN A 19 3.35 8.41 -17.65
N ALA A 20 2.84 9.10 -16.62
CA ALA A 20 3.36 9.00 -15.25
C ALA A 20 3.17 7.61 -14.64
N ILE A 21 2.02 6.95 -14.89
CA ILE A 21 1.75 5.57 -14.46
C ILE A 21 2.69 4.59 -15.14
N LEU A 22 2.84 4.70 -16.45
CA LEU A 22 3.67 3.79 -17.24
C LEU A 22 5.14 3.88 -16.84
N LYS A 23 5.63 5.10 -16.61
CA LYS A 23 7.01 5.36 -16.20
C LYS A 23 7.26 4.99 -14.72
N GLY A 24 6.31 5.26 -13.85
CA GLY A 24 6.31 4.91 -12.41
C GLY A 24 7.23 5.77 -11.54
N LEU A 25 8.42 6.12 -12.01
CA LEU A 25 9.44 6.91 -11.32
C LEU A 25 10.11 7.86 -12.31
N ALA A 26 10.38 9.09 -11.90
CA ALA A 26 11.10 10.06 -12.74
C ALA A 26 12.59 9.73 -12.88
N ASP A 27 13.24 10.15 -13.97
CA ASP A 27 14.65 9.88 -14.25
C ASP A 27 15.60 10.50 -13.22
N ASP A 28 15.19 11.57 -12.56
CA ASP A 28 15.91 12.20 -11.46
C ASP A 28 15.70 11.50 -10.09
N GLY A 29 14.97 10.39 -10.08
CA GLY A 29 14.60 9.64 -8.89
C GLY A 29 13.48 10.29 -8.06
N GLY A 30 12.89 11.39 -8.54
CA GLY A 30 11.73 12.03 -7.93
C GLY A 30 10.44 11.26 -8.19
N LEU A 31 9.44 11.51 -7.37
CA LEU A 31 8.12 10.89 -7.47
C LEU A 31 7.17 11.76 -8.28
N PHE A 32 6.32 11.14 -9.10
CA PHE A 32 5.32 11.93 -9.83
C PHE A 32 4.20 12.42 -8.91
N MET A 33 3.89 13.72 -9.03
CA MET A 33 2.76 14.39 -8.38
C MET A 33 1.97 15.18 -9.43
N PRO A 34 0.63 15.27 -9.30
CA PRO A 34 -0.14 16.19 -10.13
C PRO A 34 0.24 17.63 -9.81
N VAL A 35 0.23 18.51 -10.81
CA VAL A 35 0.55 19.94 -10.65
C VAL A 35 -0.41 20.68 -9.71
N SER A 36 -1.61 20.11 -9.50
CA SER A 36 -2.58 20.54 -8.51
C SER A 36 -3.41 19.35 -8.05
N ILE A 37 -3.82 19.34 -6.77
CA ILE A 37 -4.71 18.32 -6.26
C ILE A 37 -6.14 18.68 -6.66
N PRO A 38 -6.84 17.83 -7.44
CA PRO A 38 -8.17 18.13 -7.92
C PRO A 38 -9.20 18.10 -6.78
N LYS A 39 -10.35 18.73 -7.00
CA LYS A 39 -11.52 18.63 -6.11
C LYS A 39 -12.51 17.60 -6.65
N LEU A 40 -13.30 17.01 -5.75
CA LEU A 40 -14.46 16.25 -6.16
C LEU A 40 -15.47 17.18 -6.85
N ASP A 41 -16.08 16.72 -7.93
CA ASP A 41 -17.11 17.40 -8.69
C ASP A 41 -18.53 16.88 -8.36
N VAL A 42 -18.62 15.99 -7.37
CA VAL A 42 -19.86 15.41 -6.83
C VAL A 42 -19.93 15.67 -5.34
N SER A 43 -21.12 15.78 -4.80
CA SER A 43 -21.36 15.98 -3.36
C SER A 43 -21.18 14.67 -2.57
N MET A 44 -20.97 14.78 -1.26
CA MET A 44 -20.88 13.60 -0.38
C MET A 44 -22.23 12.88 -0.28
N GLU A 45 -23.36 13.58 -0.42
CA GLU A 45 -24.70 12.98 -0.46
C GLU A 45 -24.89 12.11 -1.72
N GLU A 46 -24.43 12.57 -2.87
CA GLU A 46 -24.47 11.77 -4.10
C GLU A 46 -23.56 10.54 -3.98
N LEU A 47 -22.36 10.70 -3.43
CA LEU A 47 -21.43 9.60 -3.18
C LEU A 47 -21.99 8.57 -2.19
N ALA A 48 -22.77 8.99 -1.20
CA ALA A 48 -23.36 8.12 -0.18
C ALA A 48 -24.20 6.99 -0.80
N GLY A 49 -24.89 7.26 -1.92
CA GLY A 49 -25.69 6.27 -2.65
C GLY A 49 -24.92 5.37 -3.59
N MET A 50 -23.62 5.61 -3.80
CA MET A 50 -22.81 4.93 -4.79
C MET A 50 -22.17 3.64 -4.26
N THR A 51 -21.96 2.69 -5.17
CA THR A 51 -21.10 1.53 -4.95
C THR A 51 -19.63 1.95 -4.85
N TYR A 52 -18.76 1.00 -4.44
CA TYR A 52 -17.32 1.26 -4.42
C TYR A 52 -16.79 1.58 -5.83
N GLN A 53 -17.24 0.85 -6.85
CA GLN A 53 -16.83 1.04 -8.25
C GLN A 53 -17.28 2.41 -8.78
N GLU A 54 -18.50 2.83 -8.48
CA GLU A 54 -19.00 4.16 -8.86
C GLU A 54 -18.22 5.28 -8.17
N THR A 55 -17.93 5.12 -6.87
CA THR A 55 -17.07 6.06 -6.11
C THR A 55 -15.66 6.08 -6.68
N ALA A 56 -15.09 4.92 -7.06
CA ALA A 56 -13.77 4.82 -7.69
C ALA A 56 -13.72 5.62 -8.99
N TYR A 57 -14.76 5.53 -9.84
CA TYR A 57 -14.84 6.34 -11.05
C TYR A 57 -14.85 7.84 -10.74
N GLN A 58 -15.69 8.29 -9.79
CA GLN A 58 -15.79 9.71 -9.45
C GLN A 58 -14.48 10.30 -8.92
N VAL A 59 -13.73 9.53 -8.14
CA VAL A 59 -12.44 9.95 -7.59
C VAL A 59 -11.34 9.91 -8.66
N MET A 60 -11.21 8.77 -9.36
CA MET A 60 -10.09 8.52 -10.24
C MET A 60 -10.15 9.36 -11.52
N LYS A 61 -11.33 9.68 -12.06
CA LYS A 61 -11.49 10.57 -13.21
C LYS A 61 -10.89 11.96 -12.98
N GLN A 62 -10.80 12.42 -11.73
CA GLN A 62 -10.24 13.73 -11.39
C GLN A 62 -8.71 13.75 -11.52
N PHE A 63 -8.08 12.59 -11.26
CA PHE A 63 -6.62 12.43 -11.39
C PHE A 63 -6.21 11.95 -12.79
N LEU A 64 -6.94 11.01 -13.35
CA LEU A 64 -6.59 10.32 -14.60
C LEU A 64 -7.33 10.96 -15.79
N THR A 65 -7.15 12.26 -15.97
CA THR A 65 -7.94 13.09 -16.91
C THR A 65 -7.69 12.81 -18.39
N ASP A 66 -6.65 12.07 -18.74
CA ASP A 66 -6.38 11.60 -20.10
C ASP A 66 -6.99 10.21 -20.40
N PHE A 67 -7.58 9.54 -19.38
CA PHE A 67 -8.36 8.33 -19.59
C PHE A 67 -9.80 8.70 -20.00
N THR A 68 -10.36 7.97 -20.96
CA THR A 68 -11.79 8.06 -21.26
C THR A 68 -12.62 7.39 -20.17
N GLU A 69 -13.91 7.68 -20.11
CA GLU A 69 -14.82 7.00 -19.17
C GLU A 69 -14.82 5.49 -19.38
N GLU A 70 -14.87 5.04 -20.64
CA GLU A 70 -14.84 3.61 -20.98
C GLU A 70 -13.56 2.92 -20.50
N GLU A 71 -12.39 3.53 -20.74
CA GLU A 71 -11.10 3.02 -20.31
C GLU A 71 -11.02 2.92 -18.77
N LEU A 72 -11.49 3.95 -18.09
CA LEU A 72 -11.42 3.97 -16.62
C LEU A 72 -12.40 2.98 -15.98
N ARG A 73 -13.63 2.90 -16.49
CA ARG A 73 -14.60 1.88 -16.04
C ARG A 73 -14.08 0.48 -16.31
N TYR A 74 -13.51 0.21 -17.48
CA TYR A 74 -12.86 -1.07 -17.77
C TYR A 74 -11.82 -1.44 -16.70
N CYS A 75 -10.93 -0.51 -16.33
CA CYS A 75 -9.93 -0.75 -15.29
C CYS A 75 -10.57 -1.05 -13.92
N ILE A 76 -11.60 -0.28 -13.55
CA ILE A 76 -12.29 -0.40 -12.26
C ILE A 76 -13.05 -1.72 -12.16
N ASP A 77 -13.84 -2.07 -13.19
CA ASP A 77 -14.70 -3.26 -13.18
C ASP A 77 -13.89 -4.56 -13.18
N HIS A 78 -12.71 -4.56 -13.83
CA HIS A 78 -11.81 -5.72 -13.81
C HIS A 78 -10.97 -5.80 -12.53
N ALA A 79 -10.85 -4.72 -11.77
CA ALA A 79 -10.10 -4.69 -10.52
C ALA A 79 -10.95 -5.08 -9.31
N TYR A 80 -12.13 -4.49 -9.19
CA TYR A 80 -13.00 -4.60 -8.02
C TYR A 80 -14.23 -5.47 -8.32
N ASP A 81 -13.99 -6.74 -8.49
CA ASP A 81 -14.97 -7.76 -8.84
C ASP A 81 -15.05 -8.87 -7.77
N SER A 82 -15.50 -10.06 -8.14
CA SER A 82 -15.59 -11.24 -7.27
C SER A 82 -14.27 -11.77 -6.71
N LYS A 83 -13.13 -11.12 -7.01
CA LYS A 83 -11.85 -11.36 -6.34
C LYS A 83 -11.87 -10.88 -4.90
N PHE A 84 -12.73 -9.88 -4.60
CA PHE A 84 -13.03 -9.47 -3.24
C PHE A 84 -14.16 -10.34 -2.66
N ASP A 85 -14.07 -10.69 -1.41
CA ASP A 85 -15.04 -11.58 -0.73
C ASP A 85 -16.24 -10.85 -0.13
N THR A 86 -16.35 -9.53 -0.39
CA THR A 86 -17.51 -8.70 -0.07
C THR A 86 -17.85 -7.74 -1.20
N GLU A 87 -19.15 -7.50 -1.43
CA GLU A 87 -19.64 -6.56 -2.44
C GLU A 87 -19.30 -5.10 -2.10
N GLU A 88 -19.14 -4.77 -0.82
CA GLU A 88 -18.76 -3.44 -0.37
C GLU A 88 -17.29 -3.10 -0.66
N ILE A 89 -16.45 -4.09 -0.99
CA ILE A 89 -15.01 -3.99 -1.27
C ILE A 89 -14.20 -3.49 -0.06
N ALA A 90 -14.64 -2.42 0.60
CA ALA A 90 -14.01 -1.79 1.77
C ALA A 90 -15.06 -1.45 2.84
N PRO A 91 -15.64 -2.45 3.53
CA PRO A 91 -16.66 -2.23 4.53
C PRO A 91 -16.12 -1.51 5.77
N LEU A 92 -17.05 -0.89 6.52
CA LEU A 92 -16.79 -0.25 7.80
C LEU A 92 -17.39 -1.07 8.93
N VAL A 93 -16.56 -1.41 9.92
CA VAL A 93 -16.97 -2.10 11.14
C VAL A 93 -16.84 -1.16 12.33
N LYS A 94 -17.93 -0.94 13.08
CA LYS A 94 -17.89 -0.12 14.29
C LYS A 94 -17.51 -0.97 15.49
N ALA A 95 -16.41 -0.63 16.14
CA ALA A 95 -15.96 -1.29 17.36
C ALA A 95 -15.24 -0.29 18.27
N ASP A 96 -15.47 -0.38 19.58
CA ASP A 96 -14.79 0.39 20.64
C ASP A 96 -14.69 1.91 20.34
N GLY A 97 -15.78 2.49 19.86
CA GLY A 97 -15.90 3.93 19.60
C GLY A 97 -15.22 4.45 18.32
N ALA A 98 -14.68 3.56 17.49
CA ALA A 98 -14.11 3.90 16.19
C ALA A 98 -14.74 3.08 15.05
N TYR A 99 -14.46 3.48 13.80
CA TYR A 99 -14.90 2.80 12.60
C TYR A 99 -13.66 2.21 11.91
N TYR A 100 -13.58 0.87 11.85
CA TYR A 100 -12.50 0.15 11.20
C TYR A 100 -12.84 -0.01 9.72
N LEU A 101 -12.04 0.61 8.86
CA LEU A 101 -12.16 0.48 7.41
C LEU A 101 -11.39 -0.75 6.96
N GLU A 102 -12.10 -1.84 6.68
CA GLU A 102 -11.51 -3.11 6.30
C GLU A 102 -11.04 -3.10 4.85
N LEU A 103 -9.73 -3.10 4.65
CA LEU A 103 -9.08 -3.02 3.35
C LEU A 103 -8.48 -4.36 2.89
N PHE A 104 -8.91 -5.46 3.49
CA PHE A 104 -8.26 -6.76 3.35
C PHE A 104 -9.14 -7.86 2.72
N HIS A 105 -10.20 -7.49 2.05
CA HIS A 105 -11.13 -8.43 1.43
C HIS A 105 -10.70 -8.95 0.05
N GLY A 106 -9.54 -8.51 -0.44
CA GLY A 106 -8.97 -8.95 -1.71
C GLY A 106 -8.21 -10.28 -1.65
N SER A 107 -7.65 -10.68 -2.77
CA SER A 107 -7.01 -12.00 -2.99
C SER A 107 -5.83 -12.30 -2.08
N THR A 108 -5.20 -11.30 -1.47
CA THR A 108 -4.05 -11.50 -0.58
C THR A 108 -4.30 -11.09 0.86
N ILE A 109 -5.57 -10.76 1.16
CA ILE A 109 -6.06 -10.39 2.47
C ILE A 109 -5.28 -9.24 3.12
N ALA A 110 -4.86 -8.25 2.31
CA ALA A 110 -4.19 -7.04 2.76
C ALA A 110 -4.54 -5.84 1.86
N PHE A 111 -4.45 -4.62 2.40
CA PHE A 111 -4.83 -3.38 1.71
C PHE A 111 -4.09 -3.14 0.37
N LYS A 112 -2.97 -3.80 0.16
CA LYS A 112 -2.20 -3.69 -1.08
C LYS A 112 -3.00 -4.13 -2.29
N ASP A 113 -3.97 -5.03 -2.10
CA ASP A 113 -4.90 -5.47 -3.15
C ASP A 113 -5.73 -4.31 -3.70
N MET A 114 -6.09 -3.32 -2.87
CA MET A 114 -6.89 -2.17 -3.28
C MET A 114 -6.26 -1.38 -4.44
N ALA A 115 -4.93 -1.35 -4.51
CA ALA A 115 -4.21 -0.66 -5.58
C ALA A 115 -3.56 -1.62 -6.58
N LEU A 116 -3.15 -2.81 -6.17
CA LEU A 116 -2.48 -3.77 -7.05
C LEU A 116 -3.47 -4.56 -7.93
N SER A 117 -4.74 -4.63 -7.58
CA SER A 117 -5.77 -5.21 -8.44
C SER A 117 -6.06 -4.33 -9.67
N ILE A 118 -5.96 -3.02 -9.56
CA ILE A 118 -6.24 -2.09 -10.67
C ILE A 118 -5.00 -1.69 -11.45
N LEU A 119 -3.81 -1.68 -10.83
CA LEU A 119 -2.58 -1.21 -11.46
C LEU A 119 -2.29 -1.87 -12.82
N PRO A 120 -2.42 -3.19 -13.01
CA PRO A 120 -2.14 -3.83 -14.29
C PRO A 120 -3.04 -3.29 -15.42
N TYR A 121 -4.31 -3.05 -15.15
CA TYR A 121 -5.26 -2.48 -16.13
C TYR A 121 -4.94 -1.02 -16.44
N LEU A 122 -4.57 -0.24 -15.43
CA LEU A 122 -4.08 1.13 -15.63
C LEU A 122 -2.80 1.15 -16.47
N MET A 123 -1.87 0.25 -16.23
CA MET A 123 -0.60 0.16 -16.98
C MET A 123 -0.83 -0.28 -18.43
N THR A 124 -1.63 -1.30 -18.67
CA THR A 124 -1.90 -1.78 -20.04
C THR A 124 -2.71 -0.78 -20.85
N THR A 125 -3.67 -0.09 -20.23
CA THR A 125 -4.38 1.02 -20.85
C THR A 125 -3.42 2.18 -21.15
N SER A 126 -2.54 2.53 -20.21
CA SER A 126 -1.50 3.55 -20.42
C SER A 126 -0.55 3.20 -21.55
N ALA A 127 -0.13 1.93 -21.67
CA ALA A 127 0.72 1.46 -22.76
C ALA A 127 0.04 1.65 -24.12
N LYS A 128 -1.22 1.25 -24.26
CA LYS A 128 -2.02 1.45 -25.48
C LYS A 128 -2.13 2.93 -25.85
N LYS A 129 -2.42 3.79 -24.87
CA LYS A 129 -2.54 5.25 -25.07
C LYS A 129 -1.23 5.90 -25.55
N ASN A 130 -0.10 5.40 -25.09
CA ASN A 130 1.23 5.90 -25.43
C ASN A 130 1.92 5.11 -26.54
N HIS A 131 1.17 4.26 -27.25
CA HIS A 131 1.67 3.45 -28.39
C HIS A 131 2.89 2.59 -28.02
N VAL A 132 2.92 2.08 -26.79
CA VAL A 132 3.94 1.12 -26.32
C VAL A 132 3.46 -0.30 -26.69
N GLU A 133 4.19 -0.96 -27.60
CA GLU A 133 3.87 -2.29 -28.11
C GLU A 133 4.53 -3.41 -27.28
N ASN A 134 5.56 -3.07 -26.49
CA ASN A 134 6.29 -4.03 -25.67
C ASN A 134 5.43 -4.57 -24.53
N GLU A 135 5.55 -5.87 -24.27
CA GLU A 135 4.94 -6.52 -23.12
C GLU A 135 5.61 -6.01 -21.83
N ILE A 136 4.81 -5.59 -20.86
CA ILE A 136 5.31 -5.01 -19.59
C ILE A 136 5.73 -6.14 -18.67
N VAL A 137 7.01 -6.19 -18.30
CA VAL A 137 7.55 -7.15 -17.34
C VAL A 137 7.72 -6.48 -15.99
N ILE A 138 6.89 -6.84 -15.03
CA ILE A 138 7.05 -6.41 -13.64
C ILE A 138 8.10 -7.26 -12.97
N LEU A 139 9.15 -6.62 -12.48
CA LEU A 139 10.20 -7.26 -11.71
C LEU A 139 10.20 -6.71 -10.28
N THR A 140 10.12 -7.59 -9.31
CA THR A 140 10.07 -7.18 -7.90
C THR A 140 10.79 -8.15 -6.99
N ALA A 141 11.42 -7.61 -5.95
CA ALA A 141 11.84 -8.36 -4.77
C ALA A 141 10.81 -8.16 -3.65
N THR A 142 10.53 -9.20 -2.88
CA THR A 142 9.56 -9.13 -1.80
C THR A 142 10.04 -9.84 -0.54
N SER A 143 9.65 -9.28 0.60
CA SER A 143 9.71 -9.95 1.91
C SER A 143 8.38 -10.63 2.25
N GLY A 144 7.44 -10.77 1.28
CA GLY A 144 6.16 -11.44 1.43
C GLY A 144 5.00 -10.72 0.75
N ASP A 145 4.41 -9.69 1.36
CA ASP A 145 3.11 -9.14 0.99
C ASP A 145 3.03 -8.44 -0.36
N THR A 146 3.98 -7.57 -0.67
CA THR A 146 3.89 -6.73 -1.88
C THR A 146 4.04 -7.59 -3.15
N GLY A 147 4.99 -8.51 -3.15
CA GLY A 147 5.19 -9.41 -4.30
C GLY A 147 3.98 -10.30 -4.54
N LYS A 148 3.39 -10.83 -3.47
CA LYS A 148 2.18 -11.65 -3.59
C LYS A 148 0.99 -10.85 -4.13
N ALA A 149 0.73 -9.66 -3.60
CA ALA A 149 -0.36 -8.82 -4.07
C ALA A 149 -0.16 -8.37 -5.54
N ALA A 150 1.09 -8.07 -5.93
CA ALA A 150 1.42 -7.78 -7.32
C ALA A 150 1.17 -9.00 -8.21
N MET A 151 1.62 -10.19 -7.79
CA MET A 151 1.37 -11.43 -8.57
C MET A 151 -0.12 -11.68 -8.76
N ALA A 152 -0.92 -11.58 -7.70
CA ALA A 152 -2.37 -11.80 -7.79
C ALA A 152 -3.05 -10.76 -8.71
N GLY A 153 -2.61 -9.50 -8.67
CA GLY A 153 -3.15 -8.44 -9.52
C GLY A 153 -2.77 -8.59 -10.99
N PHE A 154 -1.54 -9.00 -11.29
CA PHE A 154 -1.03 -9.14 -12.66
C PHE A 154 -1.32 -10.52 -13.29
N ALA A 155 -1.80 -11.50 -12.52
CA ALA A 155 -2.08 -12.84 -13.02
C ALA A 155 -3.05 -12.83 -14.20
N ASP A 156 -2.61 -13.39 -15.32
CA ASP A 156 -3.37 -13.53 -16.58
C ASP A 156 -3.87 -12.20 -17.18
N VAL A 157 -3.29 -11.05 -16.80
CA VAL A 157 -3.59 -9.77 -17.44
C VAL A 157 -2.80 -9.69 -18.75
N PRO A 158 -3.49 -9.59 -19.92
CA PRO A 158 -2.83 -9.58 -21.21
C PRO A 158 -1.87 -8.39 -21.38
N GLY A 159 -0.71 -8.64 -21.99
CA GLY A 159 0.33 -7.63 -22.20
C GLY A 159 1.22 -7.38 -20.98
N THR A 160 1.13 -8.24 -19.97
CA THR A 160 1.98 -8.16 -18.78
C THR A 160 2.61 -9.50 -18.43
N ARG A 161 3.78 -9.44 -17.82
CA ARG A 161 4.42 -10.55 -17.08
C ARG A 161 4.87 -10.08 -15.73
N ILE A 162 4.94 -10.98 -14.77
CA ILE A 162 5.47 -10.66 -13.44
C ILE A 162 6.45 -11.73 -12.99
N ILE A 163 7.62 -11.28 -12.53
CA ILE A 163 8.68 -12.10 -11.95
C ILE A 163 8.96 -11.59 -10.55
N VAL A 164 8.78 -12.47 -9.56
CA VAL A 164 8.95 -12.15 -8.14
C VAL A 164 10.11 -12.93 -7.56
N PHE A 165 11.06 -12.23 -6.97
CA PHE A 165 12.16 -12.82 -6.20
C PHE A 165 11.89 -12.69 -4.70
N TYR A 166 12.13 -13.77 -3.95
CA TYR A 166 12.02 -13.77 -2.50
C TYR A 166 13.15 -14.57 -1.84
N PRO A 167 13.58 -14.23 -0.62
CA PRO A 167 14.63 -14.96 0.09
C PRO A 167 14.10 -16.33 0.55
N LYS A 168 14.78 -17.41 0.19
CA LYS A 168 14.43 -18.77 0.62
C LYS A 168 14.51 -18.87 2.13
N GLY A 169 13.38 -19.26 2.77
CA GLY A 169 13.26 -19.32 4.22
C GLY A 169 13.15 -17.97 4.93
N GLY A 170 13.06 -16.85 4.18
CA GLY A 170 12.94 -15.50 4.73
C GLY A 170 11.51 -14.93 4.75
N VAL A 171 10.51 -15.75 4.51
CA VAL A 171 9.08 -15.39 4.54
C VAL A 171 8.29 -16.44 5.34
N SER A 172 7.09 -16.09 5.83
CA SER A 172 6.26 -17.06 6.54
C SER A 172 5.76 -18.17 5.61
N LYS A 173 5.33 -19.29 6.19
CA LYS A 173 4.83 -20.43 5.40
C LYS A 173 3.62 -20.08 4.57
N VAL A 174 2.67 -19.31 5.12
CA VAL A 174 1.51 -18.81 4.37
C VAL A 174 1.94 -17.89 3.24
N GLN A 175 2.85 -16.95 3.50
CA GLN A 175 3.37 -16.06 2.46
C GLN A 175 4.09 -16.83 1.34
N GLU A 176 4.92 -17.80 1.69
CA GLU A 176 5.58 -18.66 0.71
C GLU A 176 4.54 -19.40 -0.14
N LEU A 177 3.59 -20.10 0.50
CA LEU A 177 2.54 -20.83 -0.21
C LEU A 177 1.71 -19.92 -1.11
N GLN A 178 1.34 -18.74 -0.62
CA GLN A 178 0.66 -17.75 -1.46
C GLN A 178 1.41 -17.42 -2.74
N MET A 179 2.75 -17.41 -2.72
CA MET A 179 3.57 -17.15 -3.90
C MET A 179 3.75 -18.39 -4.78
N VAL A 180 4.23 -19.51 -4.19
CA VAL A 180 4.60 -20.69 -4.97
C VAL A 180 3.39 -21.46 -5.53
N THR A 181 2.19 -21.20 -5.04
CA THR A 181 0.94 -21.77 -5.56
C THR A 181 0.18 -20.85 -6.52
N GLN A 182 0.66 -19.60 -6.72
CA GLN A 182 -0.02 -18.62 -7.56
C GLN A 182 -0.29 -19.18 -8.95
N LYS A 183 -1.53 -19.02 -9.39
CA LYS A 183 -1.98 -19.33 -10.75
C LYS A 183 -1.64 -18.16 -11.69
N GLY A 184 -1.62 -18.44 -12.99
CA GLY A 184 -1.39 -17.45 -14.04
C GLY A 184 -0.21 -17.86 -14.94
N GLU A 185 -0.45 -17.87 -16.25
CA GLU A 185 0.56 -18.29 -17.24
C GLU A 185 1.66 -17.24 -17.43
N ASN A 186 1.39 -16.00 -17.01
CA ASN A 186 2.31 -14.86 -17.08
C ASN A 186 3.04 -14.58 -15.75
N THR A 187 2.94 -15.49 -14.77
CA THR A 187 3.56 -15.32 -13.44
C THR A 187 4.78 -16.22 -13.26
N ALA A 188 5.83 -15.71 -12.63
CA ALA A 188 6.99 -16.50 -12.24
C ALA A 188 7.46 -16.10 -10.84
N VAL A 189 7.85 -17.09 -10.03
CA VAL A 189 8.39 -16.91 -8.69
C VAL A 189 9.71 -17.64 -8.60
N VAL A 190 10.69 -16.95 -8.03
CA VAL A 190 12.04 -17.49 -7.86
C VAL A 190 12.50 -17.25 -6.42
N SER A 191 12.85 -18.31 -5.71
CA SER A 191 13.53 -18.18 -4.43
C SER A 191 15.02 -17.93 -4.65
N ILE A 192 15.61 -17.02 -3.88
CA ILE A 192 17.04 -16.78 -3.95
C ILE A 192 17.77 -17.35 -2.72
N HIS A 193 18.99 -17.82 -2.92
CA HIS A 193 19.93 -18.12 -1.85
C HIS A 193 20.54 -16.79 -1.38
N GLY A 194 19.99 -16.19 -0.33
CA GLY A 194 20.34 -14.89 0.20
C GLY A 194 19.23 -14.31 1.08
N ASN A 195 19.38 -13.06 1.45
CA ASN A 195 18.40 -12.33 2.23
C ASN A 195 17.58 -11.37 1.35
N PHE A 196 16.67 -10.60 1.97
CA PHE A 196 15.81 -9.66 1.24
C PHE A 196 16.61 -8.51 0.59
N ASP A 197 17.70 -8.05 1.23
CA ASP A 197 18.56 -6.98 0.68
C ASP A 197 19.32 -7.47 -0.57
N ASP A 198 19.70 -8.74 -0.59
CA ASP A 198 20.31 -9.37 -1.77
C ASP A 198 19.31 -9.40 -2.94
N ALA A 199 18.05 -9.79 -2.67
CA ALA A 199 16.99 -9.77 -3.68
C ALA A 199 16.74 -8.35 -4.23
N GLN A 200 16.64 -7.36 -3.34
CA GLN A 200 16.45 -5.95 -3.74
C GLN A 200 17.62 -5.42 -4.56
N THR A 201 18.83 -5.73 -4.14
CA THR A 201 20.05 -5.31 -4.83
C THR A 201 20.12 -5.92 -6.23
N GLY A 202 19.82 -7.21 -6.36
CA GLY A 202 19.71 -7.89 -7.64
C GLY A 202 18.70 -7.26 -8.58
N VAL A 203 17.50 -6.99 -8.10
CA VAL A 203 16.45 -6.31 -8.89
C VAL A 203 16.89 -4.91 -9.32
N LYS A 204 17.48 -4.11 -8.42
CA LYS A 204 18.00 -2.77 -8.76
C LYS A 204 19.11 -2.82 -9.81
N LYS A 205 20.01 -3.83 -9.72
CA LYS A 205 21.06 -4.04 -10.70
C LYS A 205 20.47 -4.30 -12.09
N ILE A 206 19.50 -5.20 -12.20
CA ILE A 206 18.80 -5.51 -13.45
C ILE A 206 18.13 -4.27 -14.05
N PHE A 207 17.43 -3.45 -13.24
CA PHE A 207 16.87 -2.20 -13.71
C PHE A 207 17.90 -1.18 -14.20
N GLY A 208 19.10 -1.21 -13.64
CA GLY A 208 20.21 -0.33 -14.02
C GLY A 208 21.01 -0.80 -15.24
N ASP A 209 20.84 -2.05 -15.70
CA ASP A 209 21.57 -2.61 -16.81
C ASP A 209 20.95 -2.21 -18.16
N LYS A 210 21.62 -1.26 -18.83
CA LYS A 210 21.18 -0.75 -20.15
C LYS A 210 21.34 -1.76 -21.28
N GLU A 211 22.34 -2.67 -21.21
CA GLU A 211 22.53 -3.70 -22.22
C GLU A 211 21.42 -4.75 -22.11
N PHE A 212 21.09 -5.14 -20.89
CA PHE A 212 19.99 -6.06 -20.65
C PHE A 212 18.64 -5.44 -21.06
N ALA A 213 18.40 -4.17 -20.71
CA ALA A 213 17.21 -3.45 -21.16
C ALA A 213 17.09 -3.39 -22.68
N ALA A 214 18.18 -3.19 -23.41
CA ALA A 214 18.21 -3.21 -24.88
C ALA A 214 17.90 -4.60 -25.44
N LYS A 215 18.42 -5.67 -24.83
CA LYS A 215 18.11 -7.07 -25.21
C LYS A 215 16.62 -7.37 -25.02
N LEU A 216 16.04 -6.95 -23.89
CA LEU A 216 14.61 -7.07 -23.60
C LEU A 216 13.77 -6.35 -24.65
N ALA A 217 14.10 -5.09 -24.94
CA ALA A 217 13.38 -4.27 -25.92
C ALA A 217 13.42 -4.90 -27.33
N ALA A 218 14.56 -5.46 -27.75
CA ALA A 218 14.70 -6.17 -29.03
C ALA A 218 13.82 -7.43 -29.14
N LYS A 219 13.37 -7.96 -28.00
CA LYS A 219 12.44 -9.12 -27.92
C LYS A 219 11.00 -8.72 -27.60
N GLY A 220 10.70 -7.44 -27.59
CA GLY A 220 9.36 -6.92 -27.32
C GLY A 220 9.00 -6.86 -25.84
N PHE A 221 9.98 -6.78 -24.93
CA PHE A 221 9.74 -6.64 -23.49
C PHE A 221 10.22 -5.29 -22.96
N GLN A 222 9.55 -4.82 -21.92
CA GLN A 222 9.91 -3.60 -21.18
C GLN A 222 9.79 -3.82 -19.68
N LEU A 223 10.87 -3.60 -18.93
CA LEU A 223 10.81 -3.67 -17.48
C LEU A 223 9.99 -2.52 -16.88
N SER A 224 9.21 -2.84 -15.88
CA SER A 224 8.50 -1.87 -15.05
C SER A 224 8.39 -2.36 -13.60
N SER A 225 7.99 -1.46 -12.72
CA SER A 225 7.88 -1.75 -11.29
C SER A 225 6.48 -1.46 -10.76
N ALA A 226 5.97 -2.38 -9.92
CA ALA A 226 4.73 -2.22 -9.19
C ALA A 226 4.92 -1.61 -7.78
N ASN A 227 5.99 -0.86 -7.55
CA ASN A 227 6.31 -0.26 -6.26
C ASN A 227 5.27 0.75 -5.77
N SER A 228 5.19 0.96 -4.45
CA SER A 228 4.26 1.90 -3.82
C SER A 228 4.46 3.37 -4.23
N ILE A 229 5.61 3.69 -4.83
CA ILE A 229 5.92 5.03 -5.33
C ILE A 229 5.23 5.37 -6.67
N ASN A 230 4.75 4.37 -7.43
CA ASN A 230 4.00 4.61 -8.65
C ASN A 230 2.70 5.36 -8.33
N ILE A 231 2.41 6.44 -9.07
CA ILE A 231 1.17 7.22 -8.88
C ILE A 231 -0.08 6.38 -9.15
N GLY A 232 -0.01 5.38 -10.02
CA GLY A 232 -1.07 4.41 -10.28
C GLY A 232 -1.37 3.50 -9.07
N ARG A 233 -0.50 3.49 -8.05
CA ARG A 233 -0.77 2.85 -6.76
C ARG A 233 -1.28 3.82 -5.70
N LEU A 234 -0.98 5.10 -5.82
CA LEU A 234 -1.43 6.11 -4.85
C LEU A 234 -2.89 6.51 -5.11
N VAL A 235 -3.24 6.82 -6.36
CA VAL A 235 -4.58 7.32 -6.72
C VAL A 235 -5.71 6.37 -6.31
N PRO A 236 -5.64 5.05 -6.54
CA PRO A 236 -6.70 4.13 -6.11
C PRO A 236 -6.92 4.10 -4.60
N GLN A 237 -5.91 4.46 -3.80
CA GLN A 237 -6.03 4.49 -2.35
C GLN A 237 -6.83 5.71 -1.84
N VAL A 238 -6.96 6.76 -2.63
CA VAL A 238 -7.82 7.90 -2.29
C VAL A 238 -9.30 7.48 -2.24
N VAL A 239 -9.68 6.54 -3.09
CA VAL A 239 -11.06 6.07 -3.26
C VAL A 239 -11.67 5.59 -1.95
N TYR A 240 -10.98 4.72 -1.22
CA TYR A 240 -11.57 4.11 -0.03
C TYR A 240 -11.74 5.09 1.14
N TYR A 241 -11.03 6.21 1.18
CA TYR A 241 -11.27 7.26 2.17
C TYR A 241 -12.49 8.12 1.83
N VAL A 242 -12.66 8.43 0.53
CA VAL A 242 -13.88 9.10 0.05
C VAL A 242 -15.10 8.20 0.29
N TYR A 243 -14.99 6.92 -0.06
CA TYR A 243 -16.03 5.92 0.15
C TYR A 243 -16.37 5.75 1.62
N ALA A 244 -15.38 5.64 2.51
CA ALA A 244 -15.59 5.51 3.95
C ALA A 244 -16.38 6.70 4.52
N TYR A 245 -16.02 7.94 4.15
CA TYR A 245 -16.77 9.10 4.58
C TYR A 245 -18.21 9.08 4.07
N ALA A 246 -18.42 8.78 2.80
CA ALA A 246 -19.74 8.67 2.19
C ALA A 246 -20.61 7.59 2.88
N LYS A 247 -20.03 6.45 3.24
CA LYS A 247 -20.73 5.38 3.98
C LYS A 247 -21.07 5.77 5.40
N LEU A 248 -20.23 6.52 6.11
CA LEU A 248 -20.58 7.06 7.43
C LEU A 248 -21.79 8.00 7.35
N VAL A 249 -21.87 8.83 6.31
CA VAL A 249 -23.03 9.70 6.05
C VAL A 249 -24.26 8.85 5.70
N GLN A 250 -24.14 7.88 4.81
CA GLN A 250 -25.22 6.98 4.38
C GLN A 250 -25.83 6.23 5.57
N ASN A 251 -24.99 5.73 6.46
CA ASN A 251 -25.40 4.94 7.62
C ASN A 251 -25.94 5.82 8.78
N GLY A 252 -25.93 7.15 8.63
CA GLY A 252 -26.38 8.09 9.66
C GLY A 252 -25.44 8.18 10.88
N GLU A 253 -24.20 7.69 10.76
CA GLU A 253 -23.21 7.74 11.83
C GLU A 253 -22.62 9.15 12.01
N ILE A 254 -22.59 9.92 10.94
CA ILE A 254 -22.26 11.34 10.89
C ILE A 254 -23.19 12.09 9.95
N LYS A 255 -23.28 13.42 10.09
CA LYS A 255 -23.93 14.28 9.11
C LYS A 255 -22.93 14.73 8.05
N ASN A 256 -23.42 15.02 6.84
CA ASN A 256 -22.56 15.61 5.82
C ASN A 256 -21.94 16.93 6.32
N GLY A 257 -20.64 17.07 6.16
CA GLY A 257 -19.85 18.19 6.66
C GLY A 257 -19.26 18.00 8.06
N ASP A 258 -19.70 16.97 8.81
CA ASP A 258 -19.06 16.64 10.09
C ASP A 258 -17.60 16.20 9.86
N LEU A 259 -16.72 16.65 10.73
CA LEU A 259 -15.30 16.30 10.68
C LEU A 259 -15.09 14.86 11.17
N ILE A 260 -14.13 14.17 10.56
CA ILE A 260 -13.62 12.87 11.02
C ILE A 260 -12.11 12.93 11.26
N ASN A 261 -11.62 12.10 12.18
CA ASN A 261 -10.20 11.76 12.26
C ASN A 261 -9.91 10.50 11.45
N VAL A 262 -8.72 10.39 10.90
CA VAL A 262 -8.27 9.19 10.18
C VAL A 262 -6.98 8.71 10.79
N THR A 263 -6.93 7.45 11.24
CA THR A 263 -5.73 6.81 11.80
C THR A 263 -5.24 5.72 10.85
N VAL A 264 -3.94 5.76 10.53
CA VAL A 264 -3.35 4.85 9.54
C VAL A 264 -2.09 4.20 10.10
N PRO A 265 -2.02 2.86 10.13
CA PRO A 265 -0.76 2.17 10.39
C PRO A 265 0.18 2.43 9.22
N THR A 266 1.31 3.10 9.49
CA THR A 266 2.08 3.76 8.45
C THR A 266 3.50 3.22 8.34
N GLY A 267 3.84 2.71 7.14
CA GLY A 267 5.21 2.41 6.70
C GLY A 267 5.65 3.40 5.62
N ASN A 268 5.47 3.04 4.34
CA ASN A 268 5.90 3.84 3.19
C ASN A 268 5.05 5.09 2.89
N PHE A 269 4.20 5.51 3.79
CA PHE A 269 3.40 6.74 3.76
C PHE A 269 2.33 6.83 2.64
N GLY A 270 2.24 5.86 1.74
CA GLY A 270 1.28 5.91 0.62
C GLY A 270 -0.18 5.98 1.09
N ASN A 271 -0.55 5.14 2.04
CA ASN A 271 -1.91 5.04 2.55
C ASN A 271 -2.37 6.33 3.26
N ILE A 272 -1.60 6.86 4.21
CA ILE A 272 -1.97 8.12 4.90
C ILE A 272 -1.90 9.34 3.97
N LEU A 273 -1.00 9.34 2.98
CA LEU A 273 -0.96 10.37 1.94
C LEU A 273 -2.25 10.35 1.09
N ALA A 274 -2.79 9.17 0.79
CA ALA A 274 -4.07 9.04 0.10
C ALA A 274 -5.22 9.64 0.93
N ALA A 275 -5.23 9.44 2.25
CA ALA A 275 -6.18 10.12 3.16
C ALA A 275 -6.02 11.65 3.11
N TYR A 276 -4.77 12.14 3.07
CA TYR A 276 -4.50 13.57 2.89
C TYR A 276 -5.01 14.09 1.55
N LEU A 277 -4.81 13.35 0.47
CA LEU A 277 -5.34 13.71 -0.85
C LEU A 277 -6.87 13.75 -0.84
N ALA A 278 -7.54 12.79 -0.20
CA ALA A 278 -9.00 12.79 -0.02
C ALA A 278 -9.46 14.06 0.74
N LYS A 279 -8.75 14.44 1.81
CA LYS A 279 -8.98 15.73 2.51
C LYS A 279 -8.85 16.91 1.56
N GLN A 280 -7.80 16.96 0.75
CA GLN A 280 -7.59 18.04 -0.21
C GLN A 280 -8.66 18.05 -1.30
N MET A 281 -9.24 16.90 -1.67
CA MET A 281 -10.36 16.80 -2.60
C MET A 281 -11.68 17.30 -2.03
N GLY A 282 -11.79 17.48 -0.72
CA GLY A 282 -12.97 18.03 -0.05
C GLY A 282 -13.60 17.12 1.02
N VAL A 283 -13.02 15.95 1.31
CA VAL A 283 -13.48 15.12 2.43
C VAL A 283 -13.20 15.84 3.75
N PRO A 284 -14.17 15.99 4.66
CA PRO A 284 -14.01 16.72 5.92
C PRO A 284 -13.17 15.94 6.95
N VAL A 285 -11.86 15.86 6.71
CA VAL A 285 -10.91 15.23 7.64
C VAL A 285 -10.30 16.32 8.54
N LYS A 286 -10.40 16.14 9.86
CA LYS A 286 -9.79 17.02 10.86
C LYS A 286 -8.31 16.68 11.02
N THR A 287 -8.01 15.51 11.52
CA THR A 287 -6.65 15.05 11.88
C THR A 287 -6.31 13.75 11.17
N LEU A 288 -5.07 13.68 10.69
CA LEU A 288 -4.45 12.49 10.13
C LEU A 288 -3.45 11.94 11.16
N ILE A 289 -3.79 10.81 11.76
CA ILE A 289 -3.00 10.20 12.82
C ILE A 289 -2.09 9.14 12.21
N CYS A 290 -0.80 9.43 12.16
CA CYS A 290 0.24 8.57 11.61
C CYS A 290 0.74 7.63 12.71
N ALA A 291 0.31 6.37 12.66
CA ALA A 291 0.69 5.37 13.65
C ALA A 291 1.96 4.62 13.23
N SER A 292 2.93 4.57 14.12
CA SER A 292 4.20 3.83 13.98
C SER A 292 4.26 2.67 14.97
N ASN A 293 5.00 1.61 14.62
CA ASN A 293 5.45 0.61 15.57
C ASN A 293 6.76 1.04 16.25
N ASP A 294 7.54 0.12 16.80
CA ASP A 294 8.83 0.43 17.42
C ASP A 294 9.84 1.08 16.45
N ASN A 295 9.69 0.90 15.13
CA ASN A 295 10.40 1.68 14.11
C ASN A 295 9.75 3.07 13.94
N LYS A 296 9.83 3.90 14.93
CA LYS A 296 9.08 5.15 15.09
C LYS A 296 9.68 6.38 14.40
N VAL A 297 10.30 6.20 13.23
CA VAL A 297 10.94 7.31 12.50
C VAL A 297 9.93 8.41 12.12
N LEU A 298 8.70 8.05 11.74
CA LEU A 298 7.65 9.00 11.40
C LEU A 298 7.10 9.74 12.63
N TYR A 299 6.92 9.02 13.75
CA TYR A 299 6.54 9.65 15.02
C TYR A 299 7.54 10.73 15.42
N ASP A 300 8.84 10.38 15.43
CA ASP A 300 9.90 11.34 15.78
C ASP A 300 9.94 12.50 14.79
N PHE A 301 9.74 12.26 13.50
CA PHE A 301 9.67 13.29 12.46
C PHE A 301 8.53 14.29 12.73
N PHE A 302 7.30 13.83 12.92
CA PHE A 302 6.18 14.74 13.18
C PHE A 302 6.32 15.51 14.50
N LYS A 303 6.98 14.92 15.50
CA LYS A 303 7.23 15.55 16.78
C LYS A 303 8.33 16.63 16.72
N THR A 304 9.41 16.36 15.98
CA THR A 304 10.61 17.21 15.99
C THR A 304 10.77 18.07 14.74
N GLY A 305 10.22 17.62 13.61
CA GLY A 305 10.48 18.17 12.28
C GLY A 305 11.80 17.67 11.67
N THR A 306 12.50 16.73 12.32
CA THR A 306 13.72 16.12 11.79
C THR A 306 13.46 14.67 11.43
N TYR A 307 13.72 14.33 10.17
CA TYR A 307 13.72 12.95 9.70
C TYR A 307 15.15 12.40 9.80
N ASP A 308 15.35 11.37 10.61
CA ASP A 308 16.65 10.72 10.81
C ASP A 308 16.55 9.21 10.60
N ARG A 309 17.22 8.69 9.54
CA ARG A 309 17.26 7.26 9.22
C ARG A 309 18.38 6.50 9.95
N LYS A 310 19.28 7.20 10.64
CA LYS A 310 20.42 6.62 11.36
C LYS A 310 19.98 6.07 12.70
N ARG A 311 19.28 4.94 12.65
CA ARG A 311 18.74 4.23 13.82
C ARG A 311 18.81 2.74 13.60
N GLU A 312 18.69 1.98 14.66
CA GLU A 312 18.56 0.54 14.60
C GLU A 312 17.26 0.14 13.89
N PHE A 313 17.34 -0.88 13.05
CA PHE A 313 16.17 -1.51 12.44
C PHE A 313 15.65 -2.61 13.36
N ILE A 314 14.38 -2.52 13.76
CA ILE A 314 13.74 -3.44 14.68
C ILE A 314 12.77 -4.32 13.89
N LEU A 315 12.92 -5.64 14.01
CA LEU A 315 11.94 -6.58 13.46
C LEU A 315 10.78 -6.69 14.44
N THR A 316 9.56 -6.46 13.95
CA THR A 316 8.33 -6.45 14.74
C THR A 316 7.30 -7.43 14.21
N ASN A 317 6.19 -7.59 14.95
CA ASN A 317 5.02 -8.37 14.52
C ASN A 317 4.14 -7.62 13.50
N SER A 318 4.48 -6.37 13.16
CA SER A 318 3.82 -5.56 12.12
C SER A 318 4.79 -5.20 10.98
N PRO A 319 5.30 -6.20 10.23
CA PRO A 319 6.47 -6.05 9.36
C PRO A 319 6.30 -5.07 8.20
N SER A 320 5.08 -4.78 7.75
CA SER A 320 4.84 -3.79 6.70
C SER A 320 5.11 -2.34 7.17
N MET A 321 5.28 -2.14 8.49
CA MET A 321 5.63 -0.87 9.11
C MET A 321 7.12 -0.79 9.49
N ASP A 322 7.88 -1.89 9.33
CA ASP A 322 9.32 -1.94 9.62
C ASP A 322 10.08 -1.21 8.52
N ILE A 323 10.29 0.08 8.71
CA ILE A 323 10.97 0.95 7.75
C ILE A 323 11.92 1.93 8.44
N LEU A 324 13.00 2.27 7.75
CA LEU A 324 13.88 3.39 8.09
C LEU A 324 13.69 4.58 7.13
N ILE A 325 13.24 4.33 5.91
CA ILE A 325 12.94 5.34 4.90
C ILE A 325 11.51 5.18 4.44
N SER A 326 10.69 6.19 4.67
CA SER A 326 9.28 6.25 4.27
C SER A 326 9.18 6.93 2.91
N SER A 327 9.08 6.14 1.84
CA SER A 327 9.30 6.61 0.47
C SER A 327 8.31 7.67 -0.02
N ASN A 328 7.01 7.52 0.27
CA ASN A 328 6.01 8.49 -0.19
C ASN A 328 5.93 9.76 0.68
N LEU A 329 6.64 9.81 1.80
CA LEU A 329 6.76 11.04 2.59
C LEU A 329 7.36 12.18 1.76
N GLU A 330 8.23 11.87 0.79
CA GLU A 330 8.78 12.85 -0.15
C GLU A 330 7.69 13.68 -0.83
N ARG A 331 6.53 13.08 -1.15
CA ARG A 331 5.39 13.80 -1.73
C ARG A 331 4.80 14.86 -0.80
N LEU A 332 4.67 14.52 0.49
CA LEU A 332 4.21 15.48 1.50
C LEU A 332 5.25 16.58 1.72
N ILE A 333 6.53 16.24 1.78
CA ILE A 333 7.63 17.20 1.89
C ILE A 333 7.61 18.15 0.70
N TYR A 334 7.50 17.65 -0.54
CA TYR A 334 7.36 18.47 -1.73
C TYR A 334 6.18 19.45 -1.66
N LEU A 335 4.99 18.99 -1.27
CA LEU A 335 3.82 19.85 -1.08
C LEU A 335 4.08 20.91 0.00
N SER A 336 4.74 20.54 1.09
CA SER A 336 5.04 21.46 2.20
C SER A 336 6.08 22.54 1.88
N THR A 337 6.91 22.35 0.84
CA THR A 337 7.78 23.40 0.30
C THR A 337 7.05 24.40 -0.59
N GLY A 338 5.73 24.27 -0.76
CA GLY A 338 4.98 25.02 -1.78
C GLY A 338 5.22 24.53 -3.20
N CYS A 339 5.52 23.25 -3.36
CA CYS A 339 5.89 22.61 -4.63
C CYS A 339 7.23 23.10 -5.21
N ASP A 340 8.15 23.57 -4.37
CA ASP A 340 9.53 23.90 -4.76
C ASP A 340 10.35 22.60 -4.91
N ALA A 341 10.54 22.19 -6.16
CA ALA A 341 11.27 20.97 -6.48
C ALA A 341 12.76 21.05 -6.10
N ALA A 342 13.38 22.23 -6.16
CA ALA A 342 14.78 22.40 -5.78
C ALA A 342 14.97 22.26 -4.27
N ALA A 343 14.09 22.86 -3.49
CA ALA A 343 14.08 22.71 -2.03
C ALA A 343 13.85 21.26 -1.62
N ASN A 344 12.87 20.56 -2.23
CA ASN A 344 12.61 19.15 -1.96
C ASN A 344 13.80 18.27 -2.34
N LYS A 345 14.38 18.46 -3.53
CA LYS A 345 15.58 17.73 -4.00
C LYS A 345 16.72 17.83 -2.99
N LYS A 346 17.00 19.03 -2.47
CA LYS A 346 18.04 19.23 -1.47
C LYS A 346 17.79 18.43 -0.18
N LEU A 347 16.55 18.38 0.30
CA LEU A 347 16.19 17.59 1.49
C LEU A 347 16.39 16.08 1.24
N MET A 348 16.03 15.60 0.05
CA MET A 348 16.24 14.19 -0.34
C MET A 348 17.73 13.84 -0.52
N GLU A 349 18.53 14.78 -1.03
CA GLU A 349 20.00 14.65 -1.09
C GLU A 349 20.59 14.61 0.33
N ASP A 350 20.13 15.45 1.24
CA ASP A 350 20.56 15.42 2.64
C ASP A 350 20.19 14.09 3.32
N LEU A 351 19.01 13.55 3.05
CA LEU A 351 18.61 12.22 3.54
C LEU A 351 19.55 11.13 3.01
N SER A 352 19.91 11.18 1.73
CA SER A 352 20.76 10.15 1.10
C SER A 352 22.21 10.23 1.58
N THR A 353 22.76 11.42 1.70
CA THR A 353 24.19 11.67 1.99
C THR A 353 24.51 11.82 3.47
N LYS A 354 23.64 12.54 4.20
CA LYS A 354 23.80 12.82 5.64
C LYS A 354 22.99 11.88 6.53
N GLY A 355 22.01 11.17 5.96
CA GLY A 355 21.09 10.28 6.66
C GLY A 355 19.95 10.99 7.40
N ALA A 356 19.86 12.32 7.30
CA ALA A 356 18.83 13.11 7.98
C ALA A 356 18.57 14.45 7.27
N TYR A 357 17.37 14.99 7.46
CA TYR A 357 17.03 16.38 7.12
C TYR A 357 16.08 16.98 8.16
N THR A 358 16.02 18.31 8.22
CA THR A 358 15.09 19.05 9.09
C THR A 358 14.25 19.99 8.23
N VAL A 359 12.93 19.97 8.44
CA VAL A 359 11.98 20.83 7.75
C VAL A 359 11.92 22.21 8.43
N THR A 360 11.53 23.23 7.66
CA THR A 360 11.35 24.61 8.17
C THR A 360 10.08 24.73 9.01
N ASP A 361 9.94 25.83 9.76
CA ASP A 361 8.72 26.10 10.53
C ASP A 361 7.49 26.30 9.65
N SER A 362 7.65 26.86 8.45
CA SER A 362 6.56 26.95 7.46
C SER A 362 6.09 25.58 6.97
N MET A 363 7.02 24.64 6.75
CA MET A 363 6.69 23.27 6.37
C MET A 363 6.00 22.54 7.54
N LYS A 364 6.43 22.74 8.78
CA LYS A 364 5.74 22.20 9.97
C LYS A 364 4.31 22.73 10.05
N ALA A 365 4.11 24.03 9.84
CA ALA A 365 2.79 24.65 9.85
C ALA A 365 1.88 24.09 8.74
N PHE A 366 2.43 23.78 7.56
CA PHE A 366 1.70 23.10 6.49
C PHE A 366 1.22 21.70 6.91
N MET A 367 2.06 20.96 7.64
CA MET A 367 1.77 19.60 8.09
C MET A 367 1.01 19.51 9.41
N LYS A 368 0.45 20.62 9.93
CA LYS A 368 -0.23 20.71 11.26
C LYS A 368 -1.39 19.72 11.46
N ASP A 369 -1.98 19.25 10.37
CA ASP A 369 -3.09 18.30 10.40
C ASP A 369 -2.61 16.84 10.60
N PHE A 370 -1.30 16.61 10.56
CA PHE A 370 -0.70 15.31 10.85
C PHE A 370 -0.24 15.25 12.31
N VAL A 371 -0.61 14.14 12.97
CA VAL A 371 -0.15 13.83 14.34
C VAL A 371 0.54 12.48 14.31
N GLY A 372 1.78 12.41 14.78
CA GLY A 372 2.50 11.15 14.94
C GLY A 372 2.20 10.49 16.29
N GLY A 373 2.02 9.19 16.30
CA GLY A 373 1.96 8.37 17.50
C GLY A 373 2.69 7.03 17.28
N TYR A 374 2.99 6.31 18.36
CA TYR A 374 3.56 4.97 18.25
C TYR A 374 3.04 4.03 19.34
N ALA A 375 3.08 2.74 19.05
CA ALA A 375 2.81 1.68 20.02
C ALA A 375 3.95 0.66 20.00
N THR A 376 4.34 0.22 21.18
CA THR A 376 5.30 -0.90 21.35
C THR A 376 4.62 -2.24 21.08
N GLU A 377 5.41 -3.31 20.87
CA GLU A 377 4.88 -4.67 20.68
C GLU A 377 3.97 -5.10 21.84
N ALA A 378 4.33 -4.78 23.08
CA ALA A 378 3.53 -5.12 24.26
C ALA A 378 2.19 -4.36 24.29
N GLU A 379 2.19 -3.07 23.98
CA GLU A 379 0.98 -2.25 23.88
C GLU A 379 0.07 -2.73 22.74
N ASN A 380 0.68 -3.09 21.60
CA ASN A 380 -0.04 -3.63 20.45
C ASN A 380 -0.76 -4.93 20.81
N ALA A 381 -0.06 -5.91 21.42
CA ALA A 381 -0.66 -7.17 21.85
C ALA A 381 -1.80 -6.94 22.88
N ALA A 382 -1.58 -6.06 23.85
CA ALA A 382 -2.61 -5.70 24.85
C ALA A 382 -3.82 -5.03 24.20
N GLY A 383 -3.62 -4.16 23.18
CA GLY A 383 -4.69 -3.51 22.44
C GLY A 383 -5.53 -4.47 21.62
N ILE A 384 -4.91 -5.42 20.93
CA ILE A 384 -5.61 -6.48 20.18
C ILE A 384 -6.46 -7.31 21.14
N LYS A 385 -5.87 -7.73 22.28
CA LYS A 385 -6.61 -8.49 23.29
C LYS A 385 -7.79 -7.72 23.85
N HIS A 386 -7.59 -6.47 24.23
CA HIS A 386 -8.64 -5.61 24.78
C HIS A 386 -9.82 -5.49 23.79
N LEU A 387 -9.55 -5.21 22.52
CA LEU A 387 -10.60 -5.07 21.51
C LEU A 387 -11.37 -6.38 21.31
N ALA A 388 -10.65 -7.51 21.29
CA ALA A 388 -11.25 -8.84 21.21
C ALA A 388 -12.16 -9.15 22.42
N ASP A 389 -11.70 -8.87 23.63
CA ASP A 389 -12.42 -9.17 24.88
C ASP A 389 -13.67 -8.29 25.03
N GLU A 390 -13.59 -6.99 24.68
CA GLU A 390 -14.69 -6.03 24.87
C GLU A 390 -15.74 -6.09 23.78
N THR A 391 -15.35 -6.39 22.53
CA THR A 391 -16.24 -6.25 21.37
C THR A 391 -16.39 -7.53 20.54
N GLY A 392 -15.52 -8.52 20.73
CA GLY A 392 -15.41 -9.68 19.85
C GLY A 392 -14.79 -9.39 18.50
N TYR A 393 -14.42 -8.14 18.21
CA TYR A 393 -13.79 -7.77 16.94
C TYR A 393 -12.29 -8.06 16.96
N ILE A 394 -11.83 -8.84 15.99
CA ILE A 394 -10.42 -9.27 15.89
C ILE A 394 -9.72 -8.50 14.80
N ILE A 395 -8.59 -7.90 15.13
CA ILE A 395 -7.76 -7.12 14.22
C ILE A 395 -6.36 -7.72 14.07
N ASP A 396 -5.70 -7.41 12.97
CA ASP A 396 -4.28 -7.78 12.76
C ASP A 396 -3.33 -6.88 13.54
N THR A 397 -2.06 -7.26 13.54
CA THR A 397 -1.02 -6.56 14.30
C THR A 397 -0.76 -5.11 13.82
N HIS A 398 -0.93 -4.81 12.54
CA HIS A 398 -0.79 -3.45 12.01
C HIS A 398 -1.97 -2.57 12.43
N THR A 399 -3.18 -3.08 12.29
CA THR A 399 -4.40 -2.41 12.77
C THR A 399 -4.36 -2.23 14.29
N GLY A 400 -3.78 -3.19 15.02
CA GLY A 400 -3.56 -3.10 16.46
C GLY A 400 -2.70 -1.90 16.85
N VAL A 401 -1.59 -1.66 16.14
CA VAL A 401 -0.77 -0.45 16.33
C VAL A 401 -1.60 0.82 16.12
N ALA A 402 -2.37 0.89 15.04
CA ALA A 402 -3.21 2.05 14.75
C ALA A 402 -4.30 2.27 15.81
N SER A 403 -4.95 1.20 16.26
CA SER A 403 -5.95 1.26 17.33
C SER A 403 -5.36 1.77 18.66
N CYS A 404 -4.19 1.27 19.05
CA CYS A 404 -3.48 1.74 20.25
C CYS A 404 -3.11 3.23 20.15
N VAL A 405 -2.56 3.65 19.01
CA VAL A 405 -2.18 5.04 18.80
C VAL A 405 -3.40 5.97 18.81
N TYR A 406 -4.52 5.55 18.22
CA TYR A 406 -5.76 6.30 18.28
C TYR A 406 -6.27 6.47 19.72
N LYS A 407 -6.26 5.42 20.53
CA LYS A 407 -6.65 5.51 21.96
C LYS A 407 -5.76 6.48 22.74
N LYS A 408 -4.45 6.37 22.58
CA LYS A 408 -3.51 7.33 23.19
C LYS A 408 -3.80 8.77 22.78
N TYR A 409 -4.07 9.00 21.47
CA TYR A 409 -4.43 10.32 20.97
C TYR A 409 -5.69 10.86 21.65
N VAL A 410 -6.75 10.05 21.77
CA VAL A 410 -7.99 10.46 22.46
C VAL A 410 -7.74 10.74 23.95
N GLU A 411 -6.95 9.92 24.62
CA GLU A 411 -6.59 10.12 26.03
C GLU A 411 -5.79 11.42 26.26
N GLU A 412 -4.84 11.71 25.38
CA GLU A 412 -3.99 12.88 25.47
C GLU A 412 -4.71 14.20 25.12
N THR A 413 -5.63 14.15 24.12
CA THR A 413 -6.25 15.36 23.56
C THR A 413 -7.68 15.61 24.03
N GLY A 414 -8.37 14.56 24.49
CA GLY A 414 -9.82 14.58 24.74
C GLY A 414 -10.67 14.72 23.48
N ASP A 415 -10.09 14.56 22.28
CA ASP A 415 -10.78 14.69 21.00
C ASP A 415 -11.77 13.55 20.75
N LYS A 416 -13.07 13.90 20.70
CA LYS A 416 -14.17 12.96 20.49
C LYS A 416 -14.69 12.95 19.04
N THR A 417 -13.98 13.55 18.13
CA THR A 417 -14.32 13.52 16.69
C THR A 417 -14.37 12.05 16.21
N PRO A 418 -15.45 11.65 15.50
CA PRO A 418 -15.55 10.30 14.94
C PRO A 418 -14.30 9.93 14.16
N ALA A 419 -13.80 8.70 14.33
CA ALA A 419 -12.54 8.30 13.73
C ALA A 419 -12.69 7.05 12.87
N VAL A 420 -12.03 7.10 11.71
CA VAL A 420 -11.82 5.95 10.82
C VAL A 420 -10.41 5.43 11.04
N ILE A 421 -10.28 4.15 11.35
CA ILE A 421 -9.00 3.44 11.48
C ILE A 421 -8.83 2.54 10.26
N ALA A 422 -7.76 2.71 9.50
CA ALA A 422 -7.47 1.84 8.37
C ALA A 422 -7.07 0.45 8.87
N SER A 423 -7.94 -0.54 8.64
CA SER A 423 -7.69 -1.94 8.95
C SER A 423 -7.04 -2.62 7.75
N THR A 424 -5.71 -2.73 7.79
CA THR A 424 -4.87 -2.92 6.60
C THR A 424 -4.59 -4.38 6.26
N ALA A 425 -4.86 -5.32 7.15
CA ALA A 425 -4.72 -6.74 6.88
C ALA A 425 -5.75 -7.56 7.67
N SER A 426 -6.09 -8.72 7.14
CA SER A 426 -6.88 -9.71 7.88
C SER A 426 -6.08 -10.25 9.06
N PRO A 427 -6.72 -10.53 10.22
CA PRO A 427 -6.05 -11.18 11.35
C PRO A 427 -5.42 -12.54 10.97
N TYR A 428 -5.93 -13.21 9.96
CA TYR A 428 -5.39 -14.46 9.44
C TYR A 428 -4.06 -14.30 8.67
N LYS A 429 -3.70 -13.10 8.28
CA LYS A 429 -2.39 -12.82 7.64
C LYS A 429 -1.23 -12.98 8.62
N PHE A 430 -1.49 -12.70 9.89
CA PHE A 430 -0.51 -12.72 10.99
C PHE A 430 -1.04 -13.57 12.16
N SER A 431 -1.61 -14.74 11.84
CA SER A 431 -2.36 -15.61 12.75
C SER A 431 -1.59 -15.98 14.01
N HIS A 432 -0.29 -16.23 13.94
CA HIS A 432 0.55 -16.51 15.09
C HIS A 432 0.51 -15.37 16.12
N SER A 433 0.83 -14.17 15.68
CA SER A 433 0.91 -12.99 16.57
C SER A 433 -0.46 -12.60 17.11
N VAL A 434 -1.50 -12.68 16.25
CA VAL A 434 -2.88 -12.38 16.65
C VAL A 434 -3.38 -13.42 17.67
N MET A 435 -3.12 -14.70 17.43
CA MET A 435 -3.52 -15.77 18.34
C MET A 435 -2.83 -15.64 19.70
N ALA A 436 -1.52 -15.34 19.70
CA ALA A 436 -0.77 -15.08 20.92
C ALA A 436 -1.32 -13.87 21.68
N ALA A 437 -1.65 -12.79 20.99
CA ALA A 437 -2.23 -11.59 21.60
C ALA A 437 -3.62 -11.88 22.21
N VAL A 438 -4.52 -12.52 21.46
CA VAL A 438 -5.91 -12.79 21.91
C VAL A 438 -5.94 -13.76 23.09
N THR A 439 -5.13 -14.83 23.08
CA THR A 439 -5.19 -15.89 24.09
C THR A 439 -4.20 -15.73 25.24
N GLY A 440 -3.16 -14.90 25.06
CA GLY A 440 -2.04 -14.79 25.98
C GLY A 440 -1.15 -16.04 26.04
N LYS A 441 -1.25 -16.94 25.04
CA LYS A 441 -0.47 -18.17 24.92
C LYS A 441 0.40 -18.11 23.68
N GLU A 442 1.57 -18.75 23.73
CA GLU A 442 2.37 -18.95 22.53
C GLU A 442 1.55 -19.69 21.47
N ALA A 443 1.64 -19.21 20.23
CA ALA A 443 0.99 -19.86 19.10
C ALA A 443 1.70 -21.18 18.75
N ASP A 444 0.97 -22.08 18.09
CA ASP A 444 1.55 -23.30 17.54
C ASP A 444 2.64 -22.95 16.51
N THR A 445 3.65 -23.80 16.38
CA THR A 445 4.69 -23.64 15.36
C THR A 445 4.17 -23.88 13.94
N ASP A 446 3.06 -24.60 13.79
CA ASP A 446 2.33 -24.75 12.54
C ASP A 446 1.39 -23.55 12.34
N GLU A 447 1.62 -22.81 11.25
CA GLU A 447 0.85 -21.62 10.92
C GLU A 447 -0.63 -21.95 10.62
N PHE A 448 -0.94 -23.08 9.98
CA PHE A 448 -2.31 -23.50 9.75
C PHE A 448 -3.02 -23.97 11.01
N ALA A 449 -2.30 -24.60 11.95
CA ALA A 449 -2.85 -24.89 13.28
C ALA A 449 -3.20 -23.60 14.03
N SER A 450 -2.38 -22.56 13.92
CA SER A 450 -2.68 -21.23 14.49
C SER A 450 -3.89 -20.58 13.83
N ILE A 451 -4.06 -20.72 12.51
CA ILE A 451 -5.24 -20.24 11.77
C ILE A 451 -6.52 -20.94 12.27
N ASP A 452 -6.50 -22.27 12.40
CA ASP A 452 -7.63 -23.05 12.88
C ASP A 452 -7.97 -22.71 14.34
N ALA A 453 -6.95 -22.51 15.17
CA ALA A 453 -7.10 -22.09 16.57
C ALA A 453 -7.70 -20.68 16.67
N LEU A 454 -7.26 -19.74 15.83
CA LEU A 454 -7.81 -18.39 15.77
C LEU A 454 -9.28 -18.41 15.33
N CYS A 455 -9.63 -19.18 14.30
CA CYS A 455 -11.01 -19.38 13.87
C CYS A 455 -11.90 -19.88 15.01
N LYS A 456 -11.42 -20.91 15.72
CA LYS A 456 -12.14 -21.48 16.86
C LYS A 456 -12.30 -20.51 18.02
N ALA A 457 -11.28 -19.70 18.30
CA ALA A 457 -11.28 -18.75 19.40
C ALA A 457 -12.13 -17.51 19.12
N SER A 458 -12.08 -17.01 17.88
CA SER A 458 -12.73 -15.76 17.46
C SER A 458 -14.15 -15.95 16.90
N GLY A 459 -14.44 -17.12 16.34
CA GLY A 459 -15.65 -17.34 15.55
C GLY A 459 -15.64 -16.67 14.16
N VAL A 460 -14.56 -15.98 13.80
CA VAL A 460 -14.40 -15.35 12.49
C VAL A 460 -14.04 -16.42 11.45
N ALA A 461 -14.75 -16.43 10.32
CA ALA A 461 -14.49 -17.40 9.26
C ALA A 461 -13.09 -17.22 8.64
N ILE A 462 -12.43 -18.31 8.28
CA ILE A 462 -11.15 -18.26 7.56
C ILE A 462 -11.42 -17.74 6.16
N PRO A 463 -10.69 -16.69 5.69
CA PRO A 463 -10.88 -16.18 4.34
C PRO A 463 -10.64 -17.24 3.26
N ARG A 464 -11.45 -17.20 2.18
CA ARG A 464 -11.31 -18.10 1.03
C ARG A 464 -9.86 -18.16 0.50
N ALA A 465 -9.19 -17.02 0.44
CA ALA A 465 -7.82 -16.92 -0.02
C ALA A 465 -6.79 -17.71 0.83
N VAL A 466 -7.11 -17.97 2.10
CA VAL A 466 -6.28 -18.79 3.00
C VAL A 466 -6.63 -20.27 2.84
N GLU A 467 -7.91 -20.60 2.78
CA GLU A 467 -8.35 -22.01 2.58
C GLU A 467 -7.86 -22.56 1.24
N GLU A 468 -7.90 -21.76 0.16
CA GLU A 468 -7.46 -22.18 -1.16
C GLU A 468 -5.98 -22.57 -1.22
N ILE A 469 -5.10 -21.93 -0.43
CA ILE A 469 -3.66 -22.23 -0.47
C ILE A 469 -3.27 -23.44 0.40
N ARG A 470 -4.11 -23.83 1.35
CA ARG A 470 -3.81 -24.92 2.32
C ARG A 470 -3.42 -26.23 1.60
N ASN A 471 -4.11 -26.56 0.52
CA ASN A 471 -3.90 -27.77 -0.26
C ASN A 471 -3.60 -27.48 -1.74
N ALA A 472 -3.19 -26.25 -2.06
CA ALA A 472 -2.94 -25.86 -3.44
C ALA A 472 -1.67 -26.52 -3.98
N LYS A 473 -1.68 -26.86 -5.27
CA LYS A 473 -0.52 -27.39 -5.96
C LYS A 473 0.59 -26.34 -6.05
N ILE A 474 1.80 -26.68 -5.63
CA ILE A 474 2.99 -25.88 -5.87
C ILE A 474 3.26 -25.81 -7.37
N ARG A 475 3.37 -24.61 -7.92
CA ARG A 475 3.54 -24.32 -9.34
C ARG A 475 4.91 -23.75 -9.64
N HIS A 476 5.50 -23.02 -8.70
CA HIS A 476 6.76 -22.33 -8.86
C HIS A 476 7.82 -22.96 -7.94
N THR A 477 8.88 -23.50 -8.55
CA THR A 477 9.94 -24.24 -7.84
C THR A 477 11.33 -23.76 -8.26
N ARG A 478 11.42 -22.62 -9.00
CA ARG A 478 12.71 -22.09 -9.43
C ARG A 478 13.48 -21.48 -8.26
N GLU A 479 14.78 -21.76 -8.25
CA GLU A 479 15.73 -21.20 -7.29
C GLU A 479 16.96 -20.68 -8.06
N CYS A 480 17.59 -19.63 -7.54
CA CYS A 480 18.88 -19.15 -8.07
C CYS A 480 19.71 -18.49 -6.98
N ASP A 481 20.99 -18.28 -7.26
CA ASP A 481 21.83 -17.41 -6.46
C ASP A 481 21.57 -15.93 -6.81
N ALA A 482 21.81 -15.02 -5.89
CA ALA A 482 21.60 -13.58 -6.10
C ALA A 482 22.41 -13.04 -7.31
N ALA A 483 23.57 -13.65 -7.61
CA ALA A 483 24.37 -13.29 -8.77
C ALA A 483 23.74 -13.70 -10.12
N ASP A 484 22.87 -14.72 -10.13
CA ASP A 484 22.28 -15.30 -11.33
C ASP A 484 20.86 -14.78 -11.63
N MET A 485 20.37 -13.83 -10.88
CA MET A 485 19.01 -13.29 -11.02
C MET A 485 18.73 -12.77 -12.45
N GLU A 486 19.68 -12.06 -13.08
CA GLU A 486 19.52 -11.53 -14.44
C GLU A 486 19.42 -12.65 -15.48
N ASN A 487 20.29 -13.65 -15.39
CA ASN A 487 20.22 -14.83 -16.26
C ASN A 487 18.89 -15.57 -16.09
N THR A 488 18.42 -15.67 -14.85
CA THR A 488 17.10 -16.30 -14.54
C THR A 488 15.96 -15.52 -15.17
N VAL A 489 15.98 -14.18 -15.16
CA VAL A 489 14.99 -13.34 -15.86
C VAL A 489 15.05 -13.62 -17.38
N ALA A 490 16.26 -13.66 -17.95
CA ALA A 490 16.45 -13.97 -19.37
C ALA A 490 15.86 -15.34 -19.77
N GLU A 491 16.13 -16.38 -18.98
CA GLU A 491 15.57 -17.71 -19.19
C GLU A 491 14.05 -17.74 -19.12
N ILE A 492 13.44 -17.07 -18.12
CA ILE A 492 11.98 -17.01 -17.96
C ILE A 492 11.33 -16.31 -19.15
N LEU A 493 11.99 -15.32 -19.73
CA LEU A 493 11.49 -14.55 -20.87
C LEU A 493 11.86 -15.17 -22.24
N GLY A 494 12.71 -16.19 -22.27
CA GLY A 494 13.14 -16.88 -23.51
C GLY A 494 14.10 -16.03 -24.35
N LEU A 495 15.02 -15.33 -23.72
CA LEU A 495 16.05 -14.48 -24.37
C LEU A 495 17.25 -15.31 -24.83
#